data_eb7e8dee9117ee2a5b5b80a54aa215ed
#
_entry.id   eb7e8dee9117ee2a5b5b80a54aa215ed
#
_cell.length_a   1.000
_cell.length_b   1.000
_cell.length_c   1.000
_cell.angle_alpha   90.00
_cell.angle_beta   90.00
_cell.angle_gamma   90.00
#
_symmetry.space_group_name_H-M   'P 1'
#
loop_
_entity.id
_entity.type
_entity.pdbx_description
1 polymer ?
#
loop_
_entity_poly.entity_id
_entity_poly.type
_entity_poly.pdbx_seq_one_letter_code
_entity_poly.pdbx_strand_id
1 'polypeptide(L)'
;MTSLERFYKTINREPVDRPACWLGMPDIHAQPALFDYFGVKDMHGLKLAVDDDIYTVEMPYHSPDADAIYAAFNFANDEHVDSEDRTLTTPGFFQDYEDPEKVNDFAWPEPEQYIDVEECKRLVDNAPKDKAVLAMLWSAHFQDTCAAFGMETAMMNMIANPEMYQAVDEKIIDFYLRANKVFYEATKGKVHAVLIGNDMGSQACLMLSPKMIREFIIPGAKRLINQAHSYGLKVIYHSCGSIVDIIPDLIEAGVDVIHPIQALAAGMQPKLLKEKFEGKVSFAGGVDTQDLLVNGSEQDIKDKVMELRSIFPTGLIVSPSHEAVLPDIPPRNIKALFDAAKQI
;
A
#
# COMPACT_ATOMS: atom_id res chain seq x y z
N MET A 1 10.09 22.98 -10.70
CA MET A 1 8.87 22.45 -10.07
C MET A 1 9.24 21.89 -8.71
N THR A 2 8.46 22.16 -7.64
CA THR A 2 8.67 21.53 -6.34
C THR A 2 8.25 20.05 -6.38
N SER A 3 8.72 19.24 -5.43
CA SER A 3 8.30 17.83 -5.33
C SER A 3 6.80 17.69 -5.12
N LEU A 4 6.21 18.54 -4.28
CA LEU A 4 4.76 18.55 -4.04
C LEU A 4 3.95 18.91 -5.31
N GLU A 5 4.36 19.95 -6.05
CA GLU A 5 3.72 20.30 -7.32
C GLU A 5 3.83 19.17 -8.35
N ARG A 6 5.01 18.54 -8.43
CA ARG A 6 5.27 17.41 -9.33
C ARG A 6 4.40 16.20 -8.98
N PHE A 7 4.28 15.89 -7.69
CA PHE A 7 3.41 14.82 -7.21
C PHE A 7 1.97 15.01 -7.68
N TYR A 8 1.36 16.18 -7.41
CA TYR A 8 -0.03 16.43 -7.80
C TYR A 8 -0.21 16.44 -9.32
N LYS A 9 0.69 17.07 -10.05
CA LYS A 9 0.63 17.07 -11.53
C LYS A 9 0.80 15.67 -12.10
N THR A 10 1.70 14.86 -11.53
CA THR A 10 1.88 13.45 -11.93
C THR A 10 0.58 12.68 -11.73
N ILE A 11 -0.03 12.75 -10.55
CA ILE A 11 -1.29 12.04 -10.25
C ILE A 11 -2.45 12.55 -11.11
N ASN A 12 -2.50 13.84 -11.38
CA ASN A 12 -3.53 14.42 -12.23
C ASN A 12 -3.28 14.21 -13.74
N ARG A 13 -2.18 13.55 -14.09
CA ARG A 13 -1.77 13.31 -15.50
C ARG A 13 -1.52 14.58 -16.30
N GLU A 14 -1.07 15.62 -15.59
CA GLU A 14 -0.68 16.89 -16.18
C GLU A 14 0.81 16.88 -16.62
N PRO A 15 1.23 17.75 -17.53
CA PRO A 15 2.64 17.88 -17.92
C PRO A 15 3.54 18.23 -16.73
N VAL A 16 4.66 17.52 -16.63
CA VAL A 16 5.68 17.67 -15.58
C VAL A 16 7.07 17.81 -16.20
N ASP A 17 8.01 18.39 -15.44
CA ASP A 17 9.44 18.45 -15.82
C ASP A 17 10.06 17.04 -15.87
N ARG A 18 9.64 16.17 -14.96
CA ARG A 18 9.90 14.72 -14.90
C ARG A 18 8.79 14.04 -14.10
N PRO A 19 8.59 12.72 -14.21
CA PRO A 19 7.68 11.99 -13.31
C PRO A 19 8.07 12.16 -11.85
N ALA A 20 7.11 12.13 -10.95
CA ALA A 20 7.38 11.97 -9.53
C ALA A 20 8.04 10.61 -9.28
N CYS A 21 8.84 10.49 -8.21
CA CYS A 21 9.45 9.23 -7.81
C CYS A 21 9.28 8.99 -6.31
N TRP A 22 9.30 7.70 -5.93
CA TRP A 22 9.04 7.25 -4.57
C TRP A 22 9.93 6.06 -4.19
N LEU A 23 10.62 6.16 -3.04
CA LEU A 23 11.50 5.10 -2.54
C LEU A 23 10.73 3.85 -2.07
N GLY A 24 9.49 4.01 -1.64
CA GLY A 24 8.78 2.96 -0.91
C GLY A 24 9.15 2.96 0.58
N MET A 25 9.12 1.75 1.14
CA MET A 25 9.43 1.47 2.54
C MET A 25 10.51 0.39 2.62
N PRO A 26 11.78 0.75 2.78
CA PRO A 26 12.84 -0.23 2.97
C PRO A 26 12.59 -1.12 4.19
N ASP A 27 12.66 -2.44 3.95
CA ASP A 27 12.59 -3.45 5.00
C ASP A 27 13.63 -3.19 6.09
N ILE A 28 13.30 -3.51 7.35
CA ILE A 28 14.19 -3.25 8.49
C ILE A 28 15.58 -3.91 8.32
N HIS A 29 15.64 -5.06 7.65
CA HIS A 29 16.89 -5.77 7.37
C HIS A 29 17.67 -5.17 6.18
N ALA A 30 17.01 -4.40 5.30
CA ALA A 30 17.66 -3.66 4.22
C ALA A 30 18.24 -2.32 4.70
N GLN A 31 17.67 -1.73 5.74
CA GLN A 31 18.03 -0.40 6.23
C GLN A 31 19.52 -0.23 6.57
N PRO A 32 20.20 -1.16 7.29
CA PRO A 32 21.60 -0.99 7.64
C PRO A 32 22.52 -0.80 6.41
N ALA A 33 22.31 -1.58 5.35
CA ALA A 33 23.09 -1.49 4.13
C ALA A 33 22.82 -0.18 3.36
N LEU A 34 21.55 0.26 3.35
CA LEU A 34 21.16 1.53 2.76
C LEU A 34 21.72 2.70 3.56
N PHE A 35 21.67 2.67 4.89
CA PHE A 35 22.19 3.74 5.73
C PHE A 35 23.72 3.90 5.57
N ASP A 36 24.45 2.79 5.53
CA ASP A 36 25.90 2.80 5.31
C ASP A 36 26.24 3.38 3.93
N TYR A 37 25.57 2.91 2.88
CA TYR A 37 25.83 3.34 1.50
C TYR A 37 25.52 4.82 1.28
N PHE A 38 24.41 5.33 1.83
CA PHE A 38 24.04 6.74 1.70
C PHE A 38 24.67 7.66 2.75
N GLY A 39 25.43 7.12 3.71
CA GLY A 39 26.10 7.87 4.78
C GLY A 39 25.13 8.54 5.76
N VAL A 40 24.01 7.87 6.06
CA VAL A 40 22.93 8.35 6.94
C VAL A 40 22.76 7.46 8.15
N LYS A 41 21.94 7.85 9.14
CA LYS A 41 21.80 7.13 10.40
C LYS A 41 20.42 6.52 10.63
N ASP A 42 19.43 6.99 9.89
CA ASP A 42 18.02 6.63 10.07
C ASP A 42 17.22 6.79 8.77
N MET A 43 15.97 6.39 8.81
CA MET A 43 15.04 6.50 7.67
C MET A 43 14.76 7.94 7.26
N HIS A 44 14.76 8.88 8.19
CA HIS A 44 14.60 10.29 7.85
C HIS A 44 15.78 10.76 6.98
N GLY A 45 17.01 10.48 7.42
CA GLY A 45 18.23 10.77 6.66
C GLY A 45 18.23 10.10 5.29
N LEU A 46 17.79 8.83 5.20
CA LEU A 46 17.74 8.10 3.93
C LEU A 46 16.77 8.76 2.94
N LYS A 47 15.56 9.11 3.38
CA LYS A 47 14.56 9.80 2.55
C LYS A 47 15.08 11.14 2.02
N LEU A 48 15.85 11.86 2.84
CA LEU A 48 16.49 13.12 2.41
C LEU A 48 17.64 12.87 1.44
N ALA A 49 18.45 11.83 1.65
CA ALA A 49 19.61 11.51 0.80
C ALA A 49 19.20 10.98 -0.58
N VAL A 50 18.18 10.14 -0.64
CA VAL A 50 17.58 9.67 -1.91
C VAL A 50 16.92 10.81 -2.66
N ASP A 51 16.35 11.77 -1.93
CA ASP A 51 15.70 12.96 -2.46
C ASP A 51 14.61 12.65 -3.50
N ASP A 52 13.76 11.68 -3.17
CA ASP A 52 12.54 11.41 -3.92
C ASP A 52 11.47 12.50 -3.69
N ASP A 53 10.32 12.41 -4.36
CA ASP A 53 9.29 13.44 -4.29
C ASP A 53 8.29 13.21 -3.14
N ILE A 54 8.34 12.04 -2.49
CA ILE A 54 7.32 11.58 -1.53
C ILE A 54 7.98 11.28 -0.18
N TYR A 55 7.49 11.92 0.86
CA TYR A 55 7.89 11.63 2.24
C TYR A 55 6.83 10.72 2.89
N THR A 56 7.20 9.47 3.10
CA THR A 56 6.32 8.45 3.67
C THR A 56 6.29 8.54 5.19
N VAL A 57 5.09 8.45 5.77
CA VAL A 57 4.86 8.32 7.22
C VAL A 57 3.94 7.13 7.46
N GLU A 58 4.07 6.49 8.61
CA GLU A 58 3.16 5.44 9.05
C GLU A 58 2.25 5.99 10.16
N MET A 59 1.00 5.51 10.22
CA MET A 59 0.12 5.85 11.33
C MET A 59 0.64 5.20 12.60
N PRO A 60 0.94 5.98 13.66
CA PRO A 60 1.32 5.40 14.94
C PRO A 60 0.14 4.65 15.55
N TYR A 61 0.42 3.45 16.03
CA TYR A 61 -0.55 2.60 16.71
C TYR A 61 0.19 1.79 17.77
N HIS A 62 -0.22 1.90 19.03
CA HIS A 62 0.45 1.25 20.16
C HIS A 62 -0.58 0.60 21.08
N SER A 63 -0.92 -0.66 20.81
CA SER A 63 -1.75 -1.47 21.70
C SER A 63 -0.87 -2.38 22.59
N PRO A 64 -1.44 -3.04 23.60
CA PRO A 64 -0.71 -4.02 24.39
C PRO A 64 -0.13 -5.19 23.56
N ASP A 65 -0.76 -5.49 22.41
CA ASP A 65 -0.46 -6.66 21.60
C ASP A 65 0.24 -6.31 20.27
N ALA A 66 0.29 -5.01 19.88
CA ALA A 66 0.84 -4.61 18.59
C ALA A 66 1.30 -3.14 18.55
N ASP A 67 2.44 -2.89 17.90
CA ASP A 67 3.01 -1.57 17.65
C ASP A 67 2.79 -1.09 16.20
N ALA A 68 1.87 -1.72 15.46
CA ALA A 68 1.54 -1.34 14.10
C ALA A 68 0.06 -1.59 13.81
N ILE A 69 -0.56 -0.68 13.04
CA ILE A 69 -1.98 -0.74 12.72
C ILE A 69 -2.37 -2.00 11.92
N TYR A 70 -1.48 -2.49 11.06
CA TYR A 70 -1.70 -3.72 10.29
C TYR A 70 -1.63 -5.01 11.14
N ALA A 71 -1.18 -4.92 12.38
CA ALA A 71 -1.14 -6.00 13.34
C ALA A 71 -2.16 -5.81 14.49
N ALA A 72 -3.11 -4.88 14.34
CA ALA A 72 -4.05 -4.50 15.40
C ALA A 72 -4.96 -5.66 15.87
N PHE A 73 -5.17 -6.68 15.03
CA PHE A 73 -6.06 -7.80 15.33
C PHE A 73 -5.28 -9.05 15.66
N ASN A 74 -5.36 -9.48 16.91
CA ASN A 74 -4.81 -10.79 17.30
C ASN A 74 -5.88 -11.89 17.14
N PHE A 75 -6.00 -12.45 15.95
CA PHE A 75 -6.93 -13.55 15.64
C PHE A 75 -6.36 -14.95 15.97
N ALA A 76 -5.37 -15.05 16.86
CA ALA A 76 -4.85 -16.35 17.26
C ALA A 76 -5.90 -17.20 18.00
N ASN A 77 -6.06 -18.46 17.57
CA ASN A 77 -6.90 -19.44 18.25
C ASN A 77 -6.13 -20.27 19.28
N ASP A 78 -4.81 -20.31 19.16
CA ASP A 78 -3.93 -21.14 19.99
C ASP A 78 -2.86 -20.25 20.64
N GLU A 79 -2.77 -20.29 21.97
CA GLU A 79 -1.73 -19.61 22.76
C GLU A 79 -0.30 -20.09 22.44
N HIS A 80 -0.17 -21.16 21.63
CA HIS A 80 1.11 -21.78 21.28
C HIS A 80 1.66 -21.38 19.90
N VAL A 81 0.89 -20.61 19.09
CA VAL A 81 1.38 -20.08 17.81
C VAL A 81 1.86 -18.66 18.03
N ASP A 82 3.17 -18.47 17.95
CA ASP A 82 3.78 -17.14 18.03
C ASP A 82 3.18 -16.24 16.95
N SER A 83 2.81 -15.01 17.28
CA SER A 83 2.17 -14.09 16.32
C SER A 83 3.03 -13.84 15.10
N GLU A 84 4.35 -13.94 15.21
CA GLU A 84 5.32 -13.79 14.12
C GLU A 84 5.29 -14.97 13.12
N ASP A 85 4.84 -16.15 13.54
CA ASP A 85 4.76 -17.34 12.68
C ASP A 85 3.42 -17.52 11.98
N ARG A 86 2.46 -16.63 12.22
CA ARG A 86 1.13 -16.70 11.59
C ARG A 86 1.17 -16.24 10.13
N THR A 87 0.55 -17.04 9.28
CA THR A 87 0.28 -16.69 7.88
C THR A 87 -1.22 -16.51 7.67
N LEU A 88 -1.63 -15.96 6.53
CA LEU A 88 -3.06 -15.84 6.19
C LEU A 88 -3.80 -17.18 6.10
N THR A 89 -3.09 -18.29 5.96
CA THR A 89 -3.66 -19.65 5.93
C THR A 89 -3.77 -20.29 7.32
N THR A 90 -3.16 -19.67 8.34
CA THR A 90 -3.27 -20.17 9.73
C THR A 90 -4.71 -20.00 10.22
N PRO A 91 -5.32 -21.00 10.90
CA PRO A 91 -6.62 -20.89 11.50
C PRO A 91 -6.79 -19.63 12.33
N GLY A 92 -7.90 -18.89 12.12
CA GLY A 92 -8.21 -17.68 12.85
C GLY A 92 -9.30 -17.89 13.89
N PHE A 93 -9.54 -16.87 14.72
CA PHE A 93 -10.52 -16.91 15.81
C PHE A 93 -11.91 -17.35 15.34
N PHE A 94 -12.34 -16.92 14.15
CA PHE A 94 -13.66 -17.19 13.61
C PHE A 94 -13.72 -18.44 12.71
N GLN A 95 -12.68 -19.27 12.67
CA GLN A 95 -12.64 -20.42 11.75
C GLN A 95 -13.87 -21.33 11.84
N ASP A 96 -14.35 -21.60 13.06
CA ASP A 96 -15.46 -22.53 13.33
C ASP A 96 -16.79 -21.81 13.65
N TYR A 97 -16.86 -20.50 13.39
CA TYR A 97 -18.07 -19.71 13.68
C TYR A 97 -18.99 -19.69 12.46
N GLU A 98 -20.25 -20.03 12.70
CA GLU A 98 -21.29 -20.03 11.66
C GLU A 98 -22.35 -18.94 11.87
N ASP A 99 -22.50 -18.44 13.10
CA ASP A 99 -23.54 -17.48 13.49
C ASP A 99 -22.99 -16.05 13.48
N PRO A 100 -23.48 -15.16 12.57
CA PRO A 100 -23.04 -13.78 12.48
C PRO A 100 -23.24 -12.96 13.77
N GLU A 101 -24.23 -13.32 14.62
CA GLU A 101 -24.46 -12.61 15.88
C GLU A 101 -23.29 -12.78 16.87
N LYS A 102 -22.49 -13.82 16.70
CA LYS A 102 -21.30 -14.10 17.50
C LYS A 102 -20.05 -13.33 17.11
N VAL A 103 -20.14 -12.45 16.12
CA VAL A 103 -19.01 -11.58 15.75
C VAL A 103 -18.49 -10.75 16.93
N ASN A 104 -19.34 -10.50 17.94
CA ASN A 104 -18.99 -9.76 19.15
C ASN A 104 -18.33 -10.63 20.24
N ASP A 105 -18.15 -11.93 20.03
CA ASP A 105 -17.39 -12.79 20.94
C ASP A 105 -15.89 -12.48 20.89
N PHE A 106 -15.41 -11.85 19.81
CA PHE A 106 -14.05 -11.33 19.70
C PHE A 106 -13.91 -9.97 20.41
N ALA A 107 -12.81 -9.79 21.10
CA ALA A 107 -12.47 -8.52 21.74
C ALA A 107 -11.92 -7.51 20.71
N TRP A 108 -12.81 -6.87 19.98
CA TRP A 108 -12.43 -5.88 18.96
C TRP A 108 -11.69 -4.70 19.57
N PRO A 109 -10.49 -4.34 19.06
CA PRO A 109 -9.76 -3.19 19.59
C PRO A 109 -10.49 -1.88 19.23
N GLU A 110 -10.40 -0.91 20.15
CA GLU A 110 -10.91 0.44 19.97
C GLU A 110 -9.77 1.34 19.50
N PRO A 111 -9.66 1.69 18.19
CA PRO A 111 -8.46 2.33 17.65
C PRO A 111 -8.15 3.68 18.30
N GLU A 112 -9.16 4.42 18.76
CA GLU A 112 -9.01 5.72 19.42
C GLU A 112 -8.20 5.66 20.71
N GLN A 113 -8.11 4.47 21.35
CA GLN A 113 -7.34 4.29 22.57
C GLN A 113 -5.85 4.11 22.31
N TYR A 114 -5.47 3.71 21.09
CA TYR A 114 -4.12 3.26 20.75
C TYR A 114 -3.43 4.14 19.70
N ILE A 115 -4.05 5.21 19.25
CA ILE A 115 -3.47 6.18 18.32
C ILE A 115 -3.17 7.48 19.07
N ASP A 116 -1.88 7.80 19.22
CA ASP A 116 -1.46 9.06 19.86
C ASP A 116 -1.53 10.22 18.86
N VAL A 117 -2.50 11.11 19.10
CA VAL A 117 -2.74 12.31 18.27
C VAL A 117 -1.52 13.23 18.21
N GLU A 118 -0.78 13.38 19.31
CA GLU A 118 0.40 14.25 19.33
C GLU A 118 1.58 13.62 18.57
N GLU A 119 1.69 12.31 18.59
CA GLU A 119 2.64 11.59 17.75
C GLU A 119 2.31 11.71 16.26
N CYS A 120 1.04 11.56 15.89
CA CYS A 120 0.58 11.80 14.51
C CYS A 120 1.00 13.19 14.01
N LYS A 121 0.83 14.22 14.82
CA LYS A 121 1.23 15.60 14.49
C LYS A 121 2.74 15.72 14.32
N ARG A 122 3.53 15.17 15.26
CA ARG A 122 5.00 15.20 15.22
C ARG A 122 5.54 14.54 13.96
N LEU A 123 4.99 13.39 13.55
CA LEU A 123 5.41 12.67 12.34
C LEU A 123 5.30 13.53 11.08
N VAL A 124 4.17 14.18 10.89
CA VAL A 124 3.97 15.02 9.69
C VAL A 124 4.69 16.38 9.79
N ASP A 125 4.95 16.89 11.00
CA ASP A 125 5.70 18.12 11.21
C ASP A 125 7.20 17.96 10.88
N ASN A 126 7.73 16.74 10.94
CA ASN A 126 9.10 16.41 10.55
C ASN A 126 9.28 16.30 9.02
N ALA A 127 8.19 16.22 8.26
CA ALA A 127 8.27 16.12 6.81
C ALA A 127 8.76 17.43 6.16
N PRO A 128 9.63 17.39 5.14
CA PRO A 128 10.01 18.56 4.37
C PRO A 128 8.78 19.21 3.70
N LYS A 129 8.70 20.54 3.77
CA LYS A 129 7.52 21.30 3.31
C LYS A 129 7.28 21.26 1.79
N ASP A 130 8.31 20.94 1.03
CA ASP A 130 8.29 20.89 -0.43
C ASP A 130 8.00 19.49 -0.98
N LYS A 131 7.94 18.46 -0.11
CA LYS A 131 7.63 17.08 -0.49
C LYS A 131 6.16 16.74 -0.26
N ALA A 132 5.64 15.79 -1.05
CA ALA A 132 4.34 15.21 -0.80
C ALA A 132 4.41 14.25 0.40
N VAL A 133 3.54 14.40 1.39
CA VAL A 133 3.45 13.48 2.52
C VAL A 133 2.45 12.37 2.18
N LEU A 134 2.93 11.13 2.13
CA LEU A 134 2.15 9.91 1.92
C LEU A 134 2.02 9.16 3.24
N ALA A 135 0.81 8.94 3.71
CA ALA A 135 0.56 8.11 4.88
C ALA A 135 0.27 6.66 4.48
N MET A 136 1.04 5.74 5.06
CA MET A 136 0.82 4.30 4.93
C MET A 136 -0.20 3.88 5.98
N LEU A 137 -1.41 3.57 5.55
CA LEU A 137 -2.52 3.20 6.43
C LEU A 137 -2.91 1.74 6.28
N TRP A 138 -2.47 1.11 5.19
CA TRP A 138 -2.82 -0.25 4.80
C TRP A 138 -4.32 -0.47 4.68
N SER A 139 -5.06 -0.54 5.78
CA SER A 139 -6.53 -0.76 5.83
C SER A 139 -6.96 -1.96 5.00
N ALA A 140 -6.19 -3.05 5.14
CA ALA A 140 -6.26 -4.23 4.30
C ALA A 140 -7.37 -5.19 4.77
N HIS A 141 -8.62 -4.72 4.77
CA HIS A 141 -9.75 -5.43 5.36
C HIS A 141 -9.94 -6.87 4.84
N PHE A 142 -9.66 -7.13 3.56
CA PHE A 142 -9.74 -8.48 3.00
C PHE A 142 -8.69 -9.43 3.61
N GLN A 143 -7.42 -8.98 3.71
CA GLN A 143 -6.37 -9.80 4.35
C GLN A 143 -6.68 -10.05 5.82
N ASP A 144 -7.14 -9.02 6.55
CA ASP A 144 -7.50 -9.19 7.96
C ASP A 144 -8.72 -10.11 8.13
N THR A 145 -9.69 -10.05 7.23
CA THR A 145 -10.79 -11.00 7.23
C THR A 145 -10.30 -12.43 6.92
N CYS A 146 -9.34 -12.57 5.99
CA CYS A 146 -8.67 -13.84 5.76
C CYS A 146 -7.93 -14.33 7.01
N ALA A 147 -7.25 -13.45 7.75
CA ALA A 147 -6.58 -13.80 9.00
C ALA A 147 -7.57 -14.17 10.13
N ALA A 148 -8.74 -13.56 10.13
CA ALA A 148 -9.78 -13.81 11.13
C ALA A 148 -10.40 -15.22 11.05
N PHE A 149 -10.46 -15.80 9.85
CA PHE A 149 -10.98 -17.15 9.61
C PHE A 149 -9.90 -18.19 9.29
N GLY A 150 -8.75 -17.76 8.77
CA GLY A 150 -7.90 -18.53 7.89
C GLY A 150 -8.39 -18.42 6.44
N MET A 151 -7.48 -18.16 5.50
CA MET A 151 -7.80 -17.76 4.11
C MET A 151 -8.74 -18.73 3.39
N GLU A 152 -8.54 -20.05 3.56
CA GLU A 152 -9.40 -21.07 2.95
C GLU A 152 -10.84 -20.94 3.45
N THR A 153 -11.03 -20.88 4.77
CA THR A 153 -12.34 -20.73 5.41
C THR A 153 -13.00 -19.40 5.04
N ALA A 154 -12.22 -18.29 5.00
CA ALA A 154 -12.74 -17.00 4.56
C ALA A 154 -13.31 -17.05 3.15
N MET A 155 -12.54 -17.62 2.20
CA MET A 155 -13.00 -17.76 0.80
C MET A 155 -14.18 -18.71 0.66
N MET A 156 -14.26 -19.78 1.45
CA MET A 156 -15.42 -20.67 1.50
C MET A 156 -16.64 -19.95 2.03
N ASN A 157 -16.51 -19.16 3.09
CA ASN A 157 -17.61 -18.41 3.69
C ASN A 157 -18.20 -17.34 2.77
N MET A 158 -17.43 -16.76 1.87
CA MET A 158 -18.00 -15.87 0.84
C MET A 158 -19.12 -16.57 0.00
N ILE A 159 -19.12 -17.91 -0.07
CA ILE A 159 -20.08 -18.67 -0.85
C ILE A 159 -21.07 -19.40 0.08
N ALA A 160 -20.57 -20.06 1.11
CA ALA A 160 -21.36 -20.95 1.97
C ALA A 160 -22.06 -20.20 3.12
N ASN A 161 -21.45 -19.14 3.65
CA ASN A 161 -21.98 -18.34 4.75
C ASN A 161 -21.57 -16.85 4.60
N PRO A 162 -22.08 -16.15 3.55
CA PRO A 162 -21.68 -14.78 3.26
C PRO A 162 -22.04 -13.81 4.39
N GLU A 163 -23.07 -14.08 5.17
CA GLU A 163 -23.49 -13.24 6.30
C GLU A 163 -22.44 -13.24 7.41
N MET A 164 -21.85 -14.40 7.72
CA MET A 164 -20.77 -14.50 8.72
C MET A 164 -19.49 -13.79 8.22
N TYR A 165 -19.12 -14.00 6.95
CA TYR A 165 -17.99 -13.30 6.35
C TYR A 165 -18.16 -11.78 6.44
N GLN A 166 -19.33 -11.27 6.02
CA GLN A 166 -19.63 -9.83 6.03
C GLN A 166 -19.67 -9.25 7.45
N ALA A 167 -20.17 -10.01 8.44
CA ALA A 167 -20.21 -9.55 9.82
C ALA A 167 -18.79 -9.27 10.37
N VAL A 168 -17.82 -10.12 10.04
CA VAL A 168 -16.42 -9.93 10.45
C VAL A 168 -15.77 -8.80 9.64
N ASP A 169 -15.93 -8.79 8.32
CA ASP A 169 -15.37 -7.77 7.43
C ASP A 169 -15.86 -6.35 7.78
N GLU A 170 -17.15 -6.19 8.11
CA GLU A 170 -17.72 -4.92 8.57
C GLU A 170 -17.10 -4.40 9.86
N LYS A 171 -16.76 -5.27 10.82
CA LYS A 171 -16.05 -4.87 12.04
C LYS A 171 -14.65 -4.36 11.74
N ILE A 172 -13.95 -5.02 10.83
CA ILE A 172 -12.60 -4.63 10.41
C ILE A 172 -12.65 -3.30 9.64
N ILE A 173 -13.61 -3.15 8.72
CA ILE A 173 -13.79 -1.88 7.99
C ILE A 173 -14.14 -0.73 8.94
N ASP A 174 -15.03 -0.94 9.91
CA ASP A 174 -15.38 0.07 10.92
C ASP A 174 -14.15 0.50 11.73
N PHE A 175 -13.35 -0.46 12.18
CA PHE A 175 -12.09 -0.17 12.87
C PHE A 175 -11.18 0.74 12.03
N TYR A 176 -10.95 0.42 10.76
CA TYR A 176 -10.11 1.24 9.90
C TYR A 176 -10.69 2.62 9.60
N LEU A 177 -12.00 2.72 9.39
CA LEU A 177 -12.67 4.01 9.22
C LEU A 177 -12.50 4.91 10.45
N ARG A 178 -12.58 4.34 11.64
CA ARG A 178 -12.38 5.07 12.91
C ARG A 178 -10.91 5.44 13.12
N ALA A 179 -9.99 4.51 12.91
CA ALA A 179 -8.55 4.74 12.99
C ALA A 179 -8.09 5.86 12.03
N ASN A 180 -8.47 5.72 10.76
CA ASN A 180 -8.15 6.69 9.72
C ASN A 180 -8.71 8.08 10.04
N LYS A 181 -9.93 8.14 10.61
CA LYS A 181 -10.53 9.41 11.05
C LYS A 181 -9.66 10.11 12.08
N VAL A 182 -9.21 9.41 13.12
CA VAL A 182 -8.32 9.99 14.16
C VAL A 182 -7.06 10.58 13.51
N PHE A 183 -6.43 9.80 12.63
CA PHE A 183 -5.21 10.23 11.94
C PHE A 183 -5.45 11.42 11.01
N TYR A 184 -6.51 11.40 10.20
CA TYR A 184 -6.83 12.50 9.27
C TYR A 184 -7.14 13.80 9.98
N GLU A 185 -7.87 13.74 11.11
CA GLU A 185 -8.16 14.92 11.92
C GLU A 185 -6.90 15.47 12.58
N ALA A 186 -6.03 14.60 13.10
CA ALA A 186 -4.76 14.99 13.72
C ALA A 186 -3.78 15.65 12.74
N THR A 187 -3.76 15.17 11.48
CA THR A 187 -2.79 15.57 10.45
C THR A 187 -3.34 16.48 9.37
N LYS A 188 -4.53 17.04 9.59
CA LYS A 188 -5.28 17.83 8.60
C LYS A 188 -4.45 18.93 7.95
N GLY A 189 -4.43 18.89 6.61
CA GLY A 189 -3.70 19.87 5.77
C GLY A 189 -2.19 19.62 5.67
N LYS A 190 -1.66 18.53 6.24
CA LYS A 190 -0.23 18.17 6.18
C LYS A 190 0.03 16.87 5.43
N VAL A 191 -0.93 15.95 5.40
CA VAL A 191 -0.91 14.76 4.56
C VAL A 191 -1.54 15.10 3.20
N HIS A 192 -0.99 14.55 2.12
CA HIS A 192 -1.40 14.83 0.74
C HIS A 192 -2.00 13.60 0.06
N ALA A 193 -1.57 12.41 0.47
CA ALA A 193 -2.08 11.15 -0.02
C ALA A 193 -2.02 10.07 1.05
N VAL A 194 -2.82 9.02 0.84
CA VAL A 194 -2.79 7.79 1.65
C VAL A 194 -2.54 6.59 0.76
N LEU A 195 -1.83 5.59 1.28
CA LEU A 195 -1.77 4.26 0.70
C LEU A 195 -2.64 3.33 1.54
N ILE A 196 -3.63 2.76 0.87
CA ILE A 196 -4.51 1.71 1.39
C ILE A 196 -4.57 0.59 0.35
N GLY A 197 -5.01 -0.59 0.69
CA GLY A 197 -5.16 -1.62 -0.33
C GLY A 197 -5.47 -3.00 0.21
N ASN A 198 -5.67 -3.91 -0.73
CA ASN A 198 -5.88 -5.33 -0.48
C ASN A 198 -5.19 -6.11 -1.59
N ASP A 199 -4.44 -7.15 -1.25
CA ASP A 199 -3.82 -8.03 -2.24
C ASP A 199 -4.87 -8.98 -2.82
N MET A 200 -5.15 -8.79 -4.11
CA MET A 200 -6.18 -9.54 -4.82
C MET A 200 -5.62 -10.38 -5.97
N GLY A 201 -4.33 -10.24 -6.28
CA GLY A 201 -3.67 -10.92 -7.38
C GLY A 201 -2.50 -11.80 -6.95
N SER A 202 -2.29 -12.85 -7.75
CA SER A 202 -1.06 -13.64 -7.78
C SER A 202 -0.21 -13.22 -8.99
N GLN A 203 0.95 -13.84 -9.20
CA GLN A 203 1.73 -13.60 -10.42
C GLN A 203 0.97 -13.97 -11.71
N ALA A 204 0.05 -14.92 -11.65
CA ALA A 204 -0.63 -15.47 -12.81
C ALA A 204 -2.04 -14.92 -13.05
N CYS A 205 -2.80 -14.66 -11.98
CA CYS A 205 -4.22 -14.29 -12.07
C CYS A 205 -4.71 -13.67 -10.75
N LEU A 206 -5.97 -13.24 -10.75
CA LEU A 206 -6.69 -12.89 -9.53
C LEU A 206 -6.83 -14.10 -8.59
N MET A 207 -6.83 -13.88 -7.30
CA MET A 207 -7.03 -14.90 -6.27
C MET A 207 -8.50 -15.31 -6.14
N LEU A 208 -9.41 -14.41 -6.49
CA LEU A 208 -10.86 -14.60 -6.50
C LEU A 208 -11.41 -14.21 -7.88
N SER A 209 -12.60 -14.69 -8.22
CA SER A 209 -13.26 -14.22 -9.44
C SER A 209 -13.56 -12.72 -9.35
N PRO A 210 -13.56 -11.98 -10.48
CA PRO A 210 -13.94 -10.57 -10.46
C PRO A 210 -15.32 -10.31 -9.82
N LYS A 211 -16.25 -11.26 -9.95
CA LYS A 211 -17.56 -11.16 -9.29
C LYS A 211 -17.42 -11.13 -7.78
N MET A 212 -16.63 -12.04 -7.20
CA MET A 212 -16.42 -12.12 -5.75
C MET A 212 -15.73 -10.85 -5.23
N ILE A 213 -14.73 -10.36 -5.96
CA ILE A 213 -14.03 -9.11 -5.60
C ILE A 213 -15.00 -7.92 -5.57
N ARG A 214 -15.88 -7.81 -6.58
CA ARG A 214 -16.90 -6.75 -6.64
C ARG A 214 -17.94 -6.84 -5.53
N GLU A 215 -18.26 -8.06 -5.11
CA GLU A 215 -19.29 -8.29 -4.10
C GLU A 215 -18.74 -8.08 -2.67
N PHE A 216 -17.53 -8.57 -2.37
CA PHE A 216 -17.02 -8.64 -1.01
C PHE A 216 -15.86 -7.65 -0.70
N ILE A 217 -15.08 -7.20 -1.68
CA ILE A 217 -13.90 -6.37 -1.41
C ILE A 217 -14.11 -4.91 -1.84
N ILE A 218 -14.59 -4.68 -3.06
CA ILE A 218 -14.75 -3.32 -3.60
C ILE A 218 -15.65 -2.42 -2.73
N PRO A 219 -16.76 -2.89 -2.13
CA PRO A 219 -17.61 -2.02 -1.30
C PRO A 219 -16.88 -1.45 -0.07
N GLY A 220 -16.12 -2.27 0.64
CA GLY A 220 -15.30 -1.84 1.78
C GLY A 220 -14.19 -0.86 1.35
N ALA A 221 -13.44 -1.22 0.31
CA ALA A 221 -12.42 -0.35 -0.29
C ALA A 221 -13.00 1.01 -0.68
N LYS A 222 -14.16 1.07 -1.32
CA LYS A 222 -14.84 2.31 -1.71
C LYS A 222 -15.20 3.21 -0.53
N ARG A 223 -15.57 2.64 0.61
CA ARG A 223 -15.85 3.41 1.84
C ARG A 223 -14.59 4.08 2.37
N LEU A 224 -13.47 3.37 2.40
CA LEU A 224 -12.15 3.88 2.83
C LEU A 224 -11.63 4.96 1.86
N ILE A 225 -11.77 4.75 0.55
CA ILE A 225 -11.42 5.72 -0.49
C ILE A 225 -12.25 7.00 -0.35
N ASN A 226 -13.57 6.88 -0.21
CA ASN A 226 -14.45 8.03 -0.05
C ASN A 226 -14.15 8.82 1.23
N GLN A 227 -13.79 8.14 2.31
CA GLN A 227 -13.37 8.79 3.53
C GLN A 227 -12.10 9.62 3.28
N ALA A 228 -11.06 9.05 2.68
CA ALA A 228 -9.83 9.79 2.36
C ALA A 228 -10.12 11.03 1.49
N HIS A 229 -10.92 10.87 0.44
CA HIS A 229 -11.33 11.98 -0.43
C HIS A 229 -12.12 13.06 0.32
N SER A 230 -12.92 12.70 1.34
CA SER A 230 -13.65 13.70 2.14
C SER A 230 -12.73 14.62 2.96
N TYR A 231 -11.49 14.19 3.19
CA TYR A 231 -10.42 14.99 3.79
C TYR A 231 -9.51 15.67 2.74
N GLY A 232 -9.83 15.55 1.45
CA GLY A 232 -9.05 16.11 0.34
C GLY A 232 -7.78 15.34 -0.01
N LEU A 233 -7.64 14.11 0.47
CA LEU A 233 -6.46 13.27 0.27
C LEU A 233 -6.55 12.50 -1.05
N LYS A 234 -5.41 12.30 -1.71
CA LYS A 234 -5.29 11.38 -2.83
C LYS A 234 -5.13 9.94 -2.34
N VAL A 235 -5.64 8.99 -3.11
CA VAL A 235 -5.58 7.57 -2.76
C VAL A 235 -4.68 6.80 -3.72
N ILE A 236 -3.59 6.25 -3.18
CA ILE A 236 -2.76 5.24 -3.83
C ILE A 236 -3.29 3.89 -3.33
N TYR A 237 -3.81 3.08 -4.23
CA TYR A 237 -4.37 1.78 -3.89
C TYR A 237 -3.38 0.67 -4.21
N HIS A 238 -2.99 -0.06 -3.16
CA HIS A 238 -2.07 -1.19 -3.27
C HIS A 238 -2.82 -2.50 -3.55
N SER A 239 -2.33 -3.24 -4.52
CA SER A 239 -2.66 -4.66 -4.71
C SER A 239 -1.58 -5.33 -5.52
N CYS A 240 -0.87 -6.28 -4.93
CA CYS A 240 0.13 -7.08 -5.63
C CYS A 240 -0.46 -7.95 -6.74
N GLY A 241 0.39 -8.33 -7.67
CA GLY A 241 0.11 -9.34 -8.68
C GLY A 241 -0.70 -8.88 -9.88
N SER A 242 -1.32 -9.83 -10.54
CA SER A 242 -2.12 -9.67 -11.75
C SER A 242 -3.53 -9.20 -11.40
N ILE A 243 -3.76 -7.88 -11.45
CA ILE A 243 -5.04 -7.25 -11.11
C ILE A 243 -5.70 -6.52 -12.28
N VAL A 244 -5.18 -6.70 -13.49
CA VAL A 244 -5.61 -5.95 -14.68
C VAL A 244 -7.14 -5.99 -14.91
N ASP A 245 -7.79 -7.09 -14.55
CA ASP A 245 -9.23 -7.30 -14.78
C ASP A 245 -10.13 -6.54 -13.78
N ILE A 246 -9.58 -6.08 -12.65
CA ILE A 246 -10.31 -5.31 -11.64
C ILE A 246 -9.86 -3.84 -11.55
N ILE A 247 -8.87 -3.42 -12.33
CA ILE A 247 -8.48 -2.01 -12.41
C ILE A 247 -9.68 -1.11 -12.77
N PRO A 248 -10.59 -1.49 -13.70
CA PRO A 248 -11.80 -0.70 -13.96
C PRO A 248 -12.67 -0.48 -12.72
N ASP A 249 -12.82 -1.51 -11.86
CA ASP A 249 -13.61 -1.44 -10.65
C ASP A 249 -12.95 -0.51 -9.60
N LEU A 250 -11.63 -0.55 -9.50
CA LEU A 250 -10.85 0.35 -8.63
C LEU A 250 -10.94 1.81 -9.10
N ILE A 251 -10.91 2.05 -10.42
CA ILE A 251 -11.13 3.38 -10.99
C ILE A 251 -12.53 3.89 -10.65
N GLU A 252 -13.57 3.06 -10.79
CA GLU A 252 -14.95 3.42 -10.44
C GLU A 252 -15.12 3.64 -8.92
N ALA A 253 -14.34 2.93 -8.09
CA ALA A 253 -14.30 3.15 -6.65
C ALA A 253 -13.65 4.49 -6.27
N GLY A 254 -12.89 5.13 -7.20
CA GLY A 254 -12.29 6.44 -7.00
C GLY A 254 -10.77 6.43 -6.74
N VAL A 255 -10.08 5.34 -7.04
CA VAL A 255 -8.61 5.26 -6.88
C VAL A 255 -7.91 6.29 -7.78
N ASP A 256 -6.99 7.09 -7.21
CA ASP A 256 -6.18 8.05 -7.97
C ASP A 256 -4.95 7.41 -8.61
N VAL A 257 -4.31 6.46 -7.91
CA VAL A 257 -3.09 5.79 -8.35
C VAL A 257 -3.16 4.29 -8.05
N ILE A 258 -2.90 3.45 -9.05
CA ILE A 258 -2.72 2.00 -8.89
C ILE A 258 -1.26 1.73 -8.54
N HIS A 259 -1.02 0.99 -7.47
CA HIS A 259 0.28 0.53 -6.99
C HIS A 259 0.23 -0.97 -6.66
N PRO A 260 1.27 -1.74 -6.98
CA PRO A 260 2.37 -1.39 -7.87
C PRO A 260 2.09 -1.78 -9.33
N ILE A 261 2.79 -1.17 -10.28
CA ILE A 261 3.01 -1.83 -11.56
C ILE A 261 4.00 -2.98 -11.29
N GLN A 262 3.48 -4.17 -11.07
CA GLN A 262 4.28 -5.38 -10.92
C GLN A 262 4.45 -6.02 -12.31
N ALA A 263 5.40 -5.48 -13.08
CA ALA A 263 5.50 -5.68 -14.54
C ALA A 263 5.69 -7.14 -14.99
N LEU A 264 6.16 -8.03 -14.10
CA LEU A 264 6.32 -9.47 -14.36
C LEU A 264 5.01 -10.24 -14.15
N ALA A 265 4.04 -9.69 -13.45
CA ALA A 265 2.73 -10.32 -13.30
C ALA A 265 1.92 -10.28 -14.61
N ALA A 266 1.09 -11.29 -14.83
CA ALA A 266 0.31 -11.43 -16.05
C ALA A 266 -0.63 -10.23 -16.26
N GLY A 267 -0.58 -9.62 -17.45
CA GLY A 267 -1.43 -8.46 -17.78
C GLY A 267 -1.00 -7.12 -17.15
N MET A 268 0.09 -7.08 -16.37
CA MET A 268 0.57 -5.86 -15.70
C MET A 268 1.74 -5.18 -16.42
N GLN A 269 2.03 -5.56 -17.66
CA GLN A 269 3.08 -4.94 -18.47
C GLN A 269 2.77 -3.46 -18.72
N PRO A 270 3.73 -2.54 -18.52
CA PRO A 270 3.52 -1.09 -18.62
C PRO A 270 2.82 -0.63 -19.91
N LYS A 271 3.22 -1.19 -21.07
CA LYS A 271 2.61 -0.88 -22.38
C LYS A 271 1.13 -1.25 -22.44
N LEU A 272 0.75 -2.41 -21.90
CA LEU A 272 -0.63 -2.87 -21.87
C LEU A 272 -1.48 -2.02 -20.90
N LEU A 273 -0.93 -1.67 -19.74
CA LEU A 273 -1.62 -0.80 -18.78
C LEU A 273 -1.87 0.59 -19.38
N LYS A 274 -0.87 1.15 -20.09
CA LYS A 274 -1.07 2.39 -20.81
C LYS A 274 -2.18 2.26 -21.85
N GLU A 275 -2.13 1.26 -22.73
CA GLU A 275 -3.13 1.04 -23.77
C GLU A 275 -4.56 0.99 -23.23
N LYS A 276 -4.76 0.29 -22.10
CA LYS A 276 -6.10 0.10 -21.51
C LYS A 276 -6.59 1.29 -20.68
N PHE A 277 -5.69 1.99 -19.98
CA PHE A 277 -6.05 2.89 -18.88
C PHE A 277 -5.47 4.29 -18.99
N GLU A 278 -4.79 4.65 -20.09
CA GLU A 278 -4.28 6.00 -20.31
C GLU A 278 -5.37 7.06 -20.08
N GLY A 279 -5.03 8.09 -19.30
CA GLY A 279 -5.94 9.18 -18.97
C GLY A 279 -7.01 8.85 -17.92
N LYS A 280 -7.17 7.60 -17.52
CA LYS A 280 -8.21 7.18 -16.56
C LYS A 280 -7.69 7.13 -15.12
N VAL A 281 -6.49 6.62 -14.90
CA VAL A 281 -5.86 6.47 -13.60
C VAL A 281 -4.35 6.68 -13.74
N SER A 282 -3.68 7.03 -12.65
CA SER A 282 -2.22 7.08 -12.59
C SER A 282 -1.66 5.79 -12.01
N PHE A 283 -0.38 5.57 -12.21
CA PHE A 283 0.31 4.35 -11.77
C PHE A 283 1.54 4.68 -10.93
N ALA A 284 1.93 3.76 -10.05
CA ALA A 284 3.21 3.80 -9.33
C ALA A 284 3.91 2.44 -9.45
N GLY A 285 5.25 2.42 -9.51
CA GLY A 285 6.01 1.18 -9.62
C GLY A 285 6.74 1.04 -10.95
N GLY A 286 6.88 -0.21 -11.40
CA GLY A 286 7.39 -0.58 -12.71
C GLY A 286 8.87 -0.94 -12.78
N VAL A 287 9.68 -0.59 -11.76
CA VAL A 287 11.08 -1.04 -11.69
C VAL A 287 11.14 -2.32 -10.88
N ASP A 288 11.31 -3.43 -11.57
CA ASP A 288 11.17 -4.76 -11.01
C ASP A 288 12.10 -5.05 -9.81
N THR A 289 11.50 -5.54 -8.72
CA THR A 289 12.19 -5.88 -7.46
C THR A 289 12.55 -7.36 -7.33
N GLN A 290 12.11 -8.22 -8.25
CA GLN A 290 12.33 -9.65 -8.15
C GLN A 290 13.63 -10.08 -8.87
N ASP A 291 13.99 -9.41 -9.95
CA ASP A 291 15.18 -9.71 -10.75
C ASP A 291 15.99 -8.46 -11.09
N LEU A 292 15.38 -7.44 -11.71
CA LEU A 292 16.13 -6.29 -12.22
C LEU A 292 16.86 -5.52 -11.12
N LEU A 293 16.20 -5.17 -10.02
CA LEU A 293 16.83 -4.43 -8.92
C LEU A 293 17.79 -5.32 -8.12
N VAL A 294 17.63 -6.63 -8.13
CA VAL A 294 18.52 -7.57 -7.44
C VAL A 294 19.77 -7.87 -8.27
N ASN A 295 19.58 -8.29 -9.52
CA ASN A 295 20.63 -8.85 -10.38
C ASN A 295 21.10 -7.94 -11.50
N GLY A 296 20.32 -6.90 -11.86
CA GLY A 296 20.62 -6.00 -12.96
C GLY A 296 21.81 -5.08 -12.71
N SER A 297 22.43 -4.61 -13.78
CA SER A 297 23.43 -3.54 -13.71
C SER A 297 22.75 -2.19 -13.53
N GLU A 298 23.51 -1.20 -13.04
CA GLU A 298 23.01 0.19 -12.93
C GLU A 298 22.51 0.72 -14.28
N GLN A 299 23.13 0.29 -15.38
CA GLN A 299 22.70 0.72 -16.72
C GLN A 299 21.35 0.09 -17.11
N ASP A 300 21.15 -1.19 -16.84
CA ASP A 300 19.87 -1.86 -17.11
C ASP A 300 18.71 -1.18 -16.34
N ILE A 301 18.97 -0.78 -15.09
CA ILE A 301 18.01 -0.06 -14.25
C ILE A 301 17.69 1.32 -14.83
N LYS A 302 18.73 2.09 -15.23
CA LYS A 302 18.56 3.39 -15.88
C LYS A 302 17.76 3.27 -17.17
N ASP A 303 18.06 2.28 -18.00
CA ASP A 303 17.37 2.04 -19.26
C ASP A 303 15.90 1.70 -19.01
N LYS A 304 15.58 0.89 -17.98
CA LYS A 304 14.22 0.58 -17.57
C LYS A 304 13.45 1.83 -17.11
N VAL A 305 14.05 2.68 -16.30
CA VAL A 305 13.43 3.94 -15.88
C VAL A 305 13.12 4.83 -17.09
N MET A 306 14.05 4.95 -18.03
CA MET A 306 13.83 5.75 -19.25
C MET A 306 12.78 5.13 -20.16
N GLU A 307 12.71 3.79 -20.26
CA GLU A 307 11.62 3.09 -20.95
C GLU A 307 10.26 3.43 -20.34
N LEU A 308 10.13 3.33 -19.00
CA LEU A 308 8.89 3.63 -18.28
C LEU A 308 8.45 5.08 -18.51
N ARG A 309 9.36 6.03 -18.44
CA ARG A 309 9.09 7.46 -18.71
C ARG A 309 8.64 7.70 -20.15
N SER A 310 9.18 6.94 -21.11
CA SER A 310 8.75 6.99 -22.52
C SER A 310 7.34 6.41 -22.70
N ILE A 311 7.01 5.32 -22.00
CA ILE A 311 5.68 4.72 -22.03
C ILE A 311 4.65 5.66 -21.38
N PHE A 312 4.96 6.21 -20.20
CA PHE A 312 4.10 7.09 -19.43
C PHE A 312 4.71 8.50 -19.32
N PRO A 313 4.53 9.37 -20.29
CA PRO A 313 5.00 10.76 -20.20
C PRO A 313 4.27 11.56 -19.11
N THR A 314 3.10 11.09 -18.68
CA THR A 314 2.32 11.60 -17.55
C THR A 314 1.66 10.44 -16.79
N GLY A 315 1.29 10.66 -15.53
CA GLY A 315 0.53 9.67 -14.77
C GLY A 315 1.37 8.49 -14.23
N LEU A 316 2.68 8.66 -14.09
CA LEU A 316 3.57 7.65 -13.51
C LEU A 316 4.35 8.21 -12.32
N ILE A 317 4.27 7.56 -11.17
CA ILE A 317 5.23 7.67 -10.07
C ILE A 317 6.25 6.56 -10.27
N VAL A 318 7.49 6.92 -10.58
CA VAL A 318 8.58 5.95 -10.76
C VAL A 318 9.00 5.43 -9.38
N SER A 319 8.85 4.13 -9.17
CA SER A 319 9.24 3.47 -7.91
C SER A 319 9.63 2.01 -8.16
N PRO A 320 10.22 1.34 -7.17
CA PRO A 320 10.28 -0.12 -7.16
C PRO A 320 8.89 -0.73 -7.40
N SER A 321 8.82 -1.92 -7.99
CA SER A 321 7.58 -2.63 -8.29
C SER A 321 6.92 -3.28 -7.06
N HIS A 322 7.38 -2.91 -5.88
CA HIS A 322 6.84 -3.20 -4.56
C HIS A 322 7.27 -2.09 -3.61
N GLU A 323 6.48 -1.75 -2.59
CA GLU A 323 6.87 -0.73 -1.61
C GLU A 323 8.02 -1.19 -0.73
N ALA A 324 8.09 -2.48 -0.39
CA ALA A 324 9.20 -3.02 0.39
C ALA A 324 10.46 -3.18 -0.49
N VAL A 325 11.51 -2.46 -0.12
CA VAL A 325 12.87 -2.69 -0.65
C VAL A 325 13.55 -3.72 0.25
N LEU A 326 13.75 -4.93 -0.27
CA LEU A 326 14.27 -6.06 0.47
C LEU A 326 15.82 -6.07 0.58
N PRO A 327 16.41 -6.84 1.52
CA PRO A 327 17.85 -6.84 1.77
C PRO A 327 18.72 -7.34 0.60
N ASP A 328 18.16 -8.11 -0.32
CA ASP A 328 18.84 -8.63 -1.51
C ASP A 328 19.04 -7.59 -2.62
N ILE A 329 18.38 -6.42 -2.50
CA ILE A 329 18.54 -5.32 -3.46
C ILE A 329 19.78 -4.50 -3.11
N PRO A 330 20.84 -4.47 -3.96
CA PRO A 330 22.02 -3.67 -3.71
C PRO A 330 21.71 -2.16 -3.63
N PRO A 331 22.20 -1.42 -2.61
CA PRO A 331 21.96 0.02 -2.48
C PRO A 331 22.36 0.85 -3.70
N ARG A 332 23.42 0.45 -4.45
CA ARG A 332 23.80 1.10 -5.70
C ARG A 332 22.69 1.06 -6.76
N ASN A 333 21.87 0.00 -6.76
CA ASN A 333 20.78 -0.18 -7.71
C ASN A 333 19.60 0.76 -7.34
N ILE A 334 19.34 0.96 -6.06
CA ILE A 334 18.42 2.01 -5.59
C ILE A 334 18.90 3.39 -6.03
N LYS A 335 20.21 3.69 -5.84
CA LYS A 335 20.78 4.96 -6.30
C LYS A 335 20.62 5.13 -7.82
N ALA A 336 20.91 4.09 -8.62
CA ALA A 336 20.79 4.14 -10.08
C ALA A 336 19.35 4.43 -10.54
N LEU A 337 18.34 3.82 -9.86
CA LEU A 337 16.92 4.09 -10.10
C LEU A 337 16.62 5.59 -9.92
N PHE A 338 16.98 6.16 -8.76
CA PHE A 338 16.63 7.55 -8.46
C PHE A 338 17.46 8.55 -9.26
N ASP A 339 18.72 8.24 -9.57
CA ASP A 339 19.51 9.07 -10.49
C ASP A 339 18.84 9.19 -11.86
N ALA A 340 18.30 8.10 -12.40
CA ALA A 340 17.57 8.10 -13.68
C ALA A 340 16.17 8.74 -13.57
N ALA A 341 15.45 8.47 -12.48
CA ALA A 341 14.11 9.03 -12.27
C ALA A 341 14.14 10.57 -12.16
N LYS A 342 15.21 11.13 -11.59
CA LYS A 342 15.39 12.58 -11.38
C LYS A 342 16.00 13.33 -12.57
N GLN A 343 16.40 12.69 -13.65
CA GLN A 343 16.87 13.39 -14.84
C GLN A 343 15.74 14.23 -15.46
N ILE A 344 16.04 15.46 -15.84
CA ILE A 344 15.14 16.40 -16.51
C ILE A 344 15.29 16.28 -18.02
#